data_8307c0fdd644be0c767795977ca7add8
#
_entry.id   8307c0fdd644be0c767795977ca7add8
#
_cell.length_a   1.000
_cell.length_b   1.000
_cell.length_c   1.000
_cell.angle_alpha   90.00
_cell.angle_beta   90.00
_cell.angle_gamma   90.00
#
_symmetry.space_group_name_H-M   'P 1'
#
loop_
_entity.id
_entity.type
_entity.pdbx_description
1 polymer ?
#
loop_
_entity_poly.entity_id
_entity_poly.type
_entity_poly.pdbx_seq_one_letter_code
_entity_poly.pdbx_strand_id
1 'polypeptide(L)'
;VSKIKNRIDNPAHTGRIGEFFAMYVLERHGIECHHVDRSGVDLWCQSYHEEMFTLQVKAANLATLKQRYRNPVRKYLYNLRTQKIADFYMFIALDEQRVLIKPTEELGSKGCLQIHPNKFTEEAEKEGLDLLRNFKRVDHPLGQ
;
A
#
# COMPACT_ATOMS: atom_id res chain seq x y z
N VAL A 1 16.82 -23.23 -11.50
CA VAL A 1 15.55 -23.30 -10.75
C VAL A 1 15.68 -22.63 -9.41
N SER A 2 16.75 -22.94 -8.64
CA SER A 2 16.96 -22.35 -7.32
C SER A 2 17.13 -20.82 -7.37
N LYS A 3 17.79 -20.28 -8.41
CA LYS A 3 17.98 -18.84 -8.56
C LYS A 3 16.66 -18.10 -8.78
N ILE A 4 15.76 -18.66 -9.56
CA ILE A 4 14.45 -18.05 -9.81
C ILE A 4 13.62 -18.08 -8.53
N LYS A 5 13.61 -19.20 -7.83
CA LYS A 5 12.91 -19.36 -6.57
C LYS A 5 13.42 -18.38 -5.52
N ASN A 6 14.74 -18.25 -5.39
CA ASN A 6 15.34 -17.33 -4.43
C ASN A 6 15.00 -15.88 -4.74
N ARG A 7 14.90 -15.52 -6.03
CA ARG A 7 14.53 -14.18 -6.43
C ARG A 7 13.08 -13.88 -6.05
N ILE A 8 12.17 -14.81 -6.31
CA ILE A 8 10.75 -14.64 -5.99
C ILE A 8 10.52 -14.49 -4.49
N ASP A 9 11.29 -15.24 -3.68
CA ASP A 9 11.15 -15.21 -2.23
C ASP A 9 11.90 -14.05 -1.57
N ASN A 10 12.67 -13.28 -2.34
CA ASN A 10 13.46 -12.17 -1.81
C ASN A 10 12.56 -10.99 -1.47
N PRO A 11 12.61 -10.46 -0.22
CA PRO A 11 11.76 -9.33 0.17
C PRO A 11 11.94 -8.08 -0.69
N ALA A 12 13.16 -7.78 -1.12
CA ALA A 12 13.42 -6.63 -1.99
C ALA A 12 12.72 -6.80 -3.34
N HIS A 13 12.71 -8.01 -3.87
CA HIS A 13 12.03 -8.30 -5.13
C HIS A 13 10.51 -8.25 -4.97
N THR A 14 9.99 -8.74 -3.86
CA THR A 14 8.57 -8.63 -3.52
C THR A 14 8.15 -7.16 -3.48
N GLY A 15 8.95 -6.32 -2.85
CA GLY A 15 8.68 -4.87 -2.79
C GLY A 15 8.65 -4.25 -4.18
N ARG A 16 9.59 -4.64 -5.04
CA ARG A 16 9.64 -4.13 -6.42
C ARG A 16 8.42 -4.55 -7.23
N ILE A 17 8.02 -5.82 -7.12
CA ILE A 17 6.79 -6.29 -7.77
C ILE A 17 5.59 -5.50 -7.27
N GLY A 18 5.52 -5.27 -5.96
CA GLY A 18 4.44 -4.50 -5.36
C GLY A 18 4.36 -3.08 -5.92
N GLU A 19 5.49 -2.40 -6.09
CA GLU A 19 5.49 -1.05 -6.66
C GLU A 19 5.01 -1.05 -8.11
N PHE A 20 5.44 -2.01 -8.93
CA PHE A 20 4.95 -2.13 -10.30
C PHE A 20 3.45 -2.43 -10.33
N PHE A 21 3.00 -3.31 -9.47
CA PHE A 21 1.58 -3.64 -9.38
C PHE A 21 0.76 -2.41 -8.94
N ALA A 22 1.25 -1.66 -7.96
CA ALA A 22 0.60 -0.44 -7.51
C ALA A 22 0.44 0.56 -8.66
N MET A 23 1.51 0.78 -9.43
CA MET A 23 1.47 1.70 -10.57
C MET A 23 0.47 1.23 -11.62
N TYR A 24 0.46 -0.07 -11.90
CA TYR A 24 -0.51 -0.65 -12.84
C TYR A 24 -1.95 -0.38 -12.39
N VAL A 25 -2.26 -0.66 -11.13
CA VAL A 25 -3.61 -0.46 -10.59
C VAL A 25 -4.01 1.02 -10.63
N LEU A 26 -3.11 1.91 -10.20
CA LEU A 26 -3.39 3.35 -10.18
C LEU A 26 -3.66 3.90 -11.58
N GLU A 27 -2.79 3.57 -12.53
CA GLU A 27 -2.95 4.04 -13.92
C GLU A 27 -4.22 3.48 -14.56
N ARG A 28 -4.56 2.22 -14.28
CA ARG A 28 -5.79 1.60 -14.75
C ARG A 28 -7.03 2.33 -14.24
N HIS A 29 -6.93 2.98 -13.11
CA HIS A 29 -8.04 3.72 -12.49
C HIS A 29 -7.95 5.23 -12.72
N GLY A 30 -7.11 5.65 -13.65
CA GLY A 30 -7.02 7.04 -14.05
C GLY A 30 -6.24 7.95 -13.10
N ILE A 31 -5.44 7.35 -12.21
CA ILE A 31 -4.58 8.10 -11.31
C ILE A 31 -3.17 8.09 -11.88
N GLU A 32 -2.68 9.26 -12.26
CA GLU A 32 -1.31 9.39 -12.75
C GLU A 32 -0.35 9.19 -11.58
N CYS A 33 0.69 8.38 -11.78
CA CYS A 33 1.68 8.14 -10.74
C CYS A 33 3.09 8.10 -11.30
N HIS A 34 4.05 8.45 -10.45
CA HIS A 34 5.47 8.49 -10.79
C HIS A 34 6.27 7.86 -9.67
N HIS A 35 7.20 6.98 -10.04
CA HIS A 35 8.12 6.38 -9.09
C HIS A 35 9.04 7.45 -8.50
N VAL A 36 9.27 7.38 -7.19
CA VAL A 36 10.13 8.32 -6.48
C VAL A 36 11.12 7.54 -5.64
N ASP A 37 12.39 7.87 -5.76
CA ASP A 37 13.43 7.26 -4.94
C ASP A 37 13.62 8.14 -3.69
N ARG A 38 12.70 8.00 -2.75
CA ARG A 38 12.68 8.80 -1.53
C ARG A 38 12.33 7.94 -0.34
N SER A 39 13.03 8.14 0.77
CA SER A 39 12.76 7.39 2.00
C SER A 39 11.35 7.68 2.50
N GLY A 40 10.54 6.63 2.67
CA GLY A 40 9.18 6.74 3.18
C GLY A 40 8.11 7.10 2.16
N VAL A 41 8.50 7.30 0.89
CA VAL A 41 7.58 7.57 -0.20
C VAL A 41 8.01 6.80 -1.44
N ASP A 42 7.11 6.00 -2.00
CA ASP A 42 7.40 5.22 -3.20
C ASP A 42 6.88 5.88 -4.47
N LEU A 43 5.71 6.51 -4.39
CA LEU A 43 5.05 7.08 -5.56
C LEU A 43 4.53 8.48 -5.28
N TRP A 44 4.64 9.35 -6.28
CA TRP A 44 3.90 10.60 -6.36
C TRP A 44 2.71 10.37 -7.29
N CYS A 45 1.54 10.81 -6.87
CA CYS A 45 0.31 10.59 -7.60
C CYS A 45 -0.45 11.90 -7.76
N GLN A 46 -1.33 11.94 -8.76
CA GLN A 46 -2.16 13.10 -9.01
C GLN A 46 -3.62 12.68 -9.12
N SER A 47 -4.48 13.33 -8.35
CA SER A 47 -5.91 13.09 -8.35
C SER A 47 -6.61 13.77 -9.52
N TYR A 48 -7.91 13.54 -9.66
CA TYR A 48 -8.73 14.24 -10.68
C TYR A 48 -8.81 15.75 -10.45
N HIS A 49 -8.56 16.19 -9.22
CA HIS A 49 -8.54 17.62 -8.88
C HIS A 49 -7.17 18.24 -9.10
N GLU A 50 -6.28 17.52 -9.77
CA GLU A 50 -4.89 17.92 -10.00
C GLU A 50 -4.11 18.14 -8.70
N GLU A 51 -4.60 17.58 -7.61
CA GLU A 51 -3.90 17.61 -6.33
C GLU A 51 -2.89 16.49 -6.27
N MET A 52 -1.68 16.83 -5.81
CA MET A 52 -0.62 15.85 -5.64
C MET A 52 -0.71 15.18 -4.27
N PHE A 53 -0.52 13.89 -4.24
CA PHE A 53 -0.38 13.16 -2.98
C PHE A 53 0.72 12.10 -3.11
N THR A 54 1.22 11.66 -1.96
CA THR A 54 2.30 10.68 -1.90
C THR A 54 1.78 9.35 -1.38
N LEU A 55 2.40 8.27 -1.84
CA LEU A 55 1.98 6.92 -1.52
C LEU A 55 3.19 6.09 -1.11
N GLN A 56 3.05 5.36 0.00
CA GLN A 56 3.98 4.32 0.38
C GLN A 56 3.35 2.98 0.08
N VAL A 57 4.05 2.12 -0.64
CA VAL A 57 3.57 0.80 -1.04
C VAL A 57 4.17 -0.26 -0.12
N LYS A 58 3.33 -1.15 0.36
CA LYS A 58 3.75 -2.32 1.15
C LYS A 58 3.13 -3.56 0.53
N ALA A 59 3.96 -4.54 0.20
CA ALA A 59 3.50 -5.75 -0.47
C ALA A 59 3.85 -6.99 0.31
N ALA A 60 2.97 -7.99 0.25
CA ALA A 60 3.20 -9.31 0.80
C ALA A 60 2.79 -10.34 -0.25
N ASN A 61 3.58 -11.41 -0.40
CA ASN A 61 3.27 -12.49 -1.33
C ASN A 61 2.14 -13.38 -0.84
N LEU A 62 2.16 -13.71 0.45
CA LEU A 62 1.24 -14.67 1.05
C LEU A 62 0.88 -14.24 2.48
N ALA A 63 -0.33 -14.61 2.89
CA ALA A 63 -0.69 -14.54 4.29
C ALA A 63 0.03 -15.64 5.06
N THR A 64 0.53 -15.32 6.24
CA THR A 64 1.30 -16.26 7.06
C THR A 64 0.56 -16.59 8.35
N LEU A 65 0.86 -17.76 8.89
CA LEU A 65 0.26 -18.28 10.11
C LEU A 65 1.26 -18.18 11.25
N LYS A 66 0.91 -17.44 12.31
CA LYS A 66 1.74 -17.39 13.50
C LYS A 66 1.30 -18.46 14.48
N GLN A 67 2.10 -19.52 14.59
CA GLN A 67 1.81 -20.70 15.41
C GLN A 67 1.71 -20.40 16.92
N ARG A 68 2.31 -19.30 17.37
CA ARG A 68 2.34 -18.96 18.80
C ARG A 68 0.99 -18.56 19.40
N TYR A 69 0.01 -18.28 18.53
CA TYR A 69 -1.32 -17.92 19.01
C TYR A 69 -2.18 -19.17 19.22
N ARG A 70 -3.08 -19.11 20.20
CA ARG A 70 -3.97 -20.23 20.55
C ARG A 70 -4.86 -20.66 19.37
N ASN A 71 -5.41 -19.68 18.64
CA ASN A 71 -6.21 -19.93 17.45
C ASN A 71 -5.58 -19.17 16.30
N PRO A 72 -4.48 -19.70 15.71
CA PRO A 72 -3.77 -18.99 14.68
C PRO A 72 -4.60 -18.81 13.42
N VAL A 73 -4.60 -17.61 12.87
CA VAL A 73 -5.27 -17.28 11.62
C VAL A 73 -4.22 -16.68 10.69
N ARG A 74 -4.30 -17.03 9.41
CA ARG A 74 -3.38 -16.48 8.42
C ARG A 74 -3.68 -15.00 8.22
N LYS A 75 -2.63 -14.18 8.25
CA LYS A 75 -2.71 -12.74 8.04
C LYS A 75 -1.54 -12.28 7.20
N TYR A 76 -1.77 -11.22 6.45
CA TYR A 76 -0.68 -10.52 5.77
C TYR A 76 0.03 -9.64 6.77
N LEU A 77 1.36 -9.70 6.75
CA LEU A 77 2.21 -8.93 7.66
C LEU A 77 2.94 -7.85 6.88
N TYR A 78 2.84 -6.62 7.38
CA TYR A 78 3.51 -5.48 6.78
C TYR A 78 4.32 -4.75 7.84
N ASN A 79 5.60 -4.52 7.55
CA ASN A 79 6.46 -3.74 8.43
C ASN A 79 6.33 -2.26 8.05
N LEU A 80 6.11 -1.42 9.05
CA LEU A 80 5.91 0.00 8.87
C LEU A 80 6.98 0.79 9.60
N ARG A 81 7.23 2.01 9.16
CA ARG A 81 8.04 2.95 9.92
C ARG A 81 7.17 3.56 10.99
N THR A 82 7.76 3.87 12.15
CA THR A 82 7.04 4.57 13.21
C THR A 82 6.70 6.00 12.79
N GLN A 83 7.65 6.67 12.10
CA GLN A 83 7.39 7.97 11.49
C GLN A 83 6.99 7.76 10.03
N LYS A 84 5.83 8.26 9.67
CA LYS A 84 5.25 8.07 8.35
C LYS A 84 5.03 9.43 7.71
N ILE A 85 5.56 9.61 6.50
CA ILE A 85 5.50 10.89 5.79
C ILE A 85 4.61 10.87 4.56
N ALA A 86 4.30 9.69 4.02
CA ALA A 86 3.38 9.59 2.87
C ALA A 86 1.95 9.97 3.29
N ASP A 87 1.18 10.46 2.36
CA ASP A 87 -0.23 10.79 2.60
C ASP A 87 -1.07 9.54 2.80
N PHE A 88 -0.77 8.47 2.04
CA PHE A 88 -1.50 7.21 2.09
C PHE A 88 -0.54 6.03 2.04
N TYR A 89 -1.01 4.90 2.55
CA TYR A 89 -0.35 3.61 2.41
C TYR A 89 -1.21 2.70 1.54
N MET A 90 -0.58 2.04 0.59
CA MET A 90 -1.24 1.01 -0.22
C MET A 90 -0.66 -0.34 0.20
N PHE A 91 -1.50 -1.18 0.79
CA PHE A 91 -1.15 -2.55 1.16
C PHE A 91 -1.58 -3.48 0.04
N ILE A 92 -0.70 -4.37 -0.37
CA ILE A 92 -0.94 -5.26 -1.50
C ILE A 92 -0.81 -6.70 -1.06
N ALA A 93 -1.84 -7.49 -1.38
CA ALA A 93 -1.83 -8.94 -1.28
C ALA A 93 -1.55 -9.47 -2.69
N LEU A 94 -0.29 -9.81 -2.97
CA LEU A 94 0.12 -10.18 -4.33
C LEU A 94 -0.51 -11.47 -4.81
N ASP A 95 -0.70 -12.45 -3.92
CA ASP A 95 -1.35 -13.72 -4.28
C ASP A 95 -2.80 -13.52 -4.69
N GLU A 96 -3.48 -12.55 -4.09
CA GLU A 96 -4.88 -12.24 -4.41
C GLU A 96 -4.99 -11.14 -5.48
N GLN A 97 -3.89 -10.47 -5.81
CA GLN A 97 -3.87 -9.33 -6.71
C GLN A 97 -4.87 -8.25 -6.30
N ARG A 98 -4.87 -7.93 -5.00
CA ARG A 98 -5.75 -6.93 -4.39
C ARG A 98 -4.96 -5.88 -3.65
N VAL A 99 -5.50 -4.69 -3.59
CA VAL A 99 -4.92 -3.58 -2.83
C VAL A 99 -5.90 -3.09 -1.77
N LEU A 100 -5.34 -2.58 -0.68
CA LEU A 100 -6.10 -1.96 0.40
C LEU A 100 -5.40 -0.64 0.73
N ILE A 101 -6.12 0.45 0.64
CA ILE A 101 -5.57 1.79 0.81
C ILE A 101 -6.02 2.36 2.14
N LYS A 102 -5.08 2.92 2.90
CA LYS A 102 -5.39 3.54 4.18
C LYS A 102 -4.74 4.92 4.26
N PRO A 103 -5.48 5.93 4.75
CA PRO A 103 -4.85 7.20 5.11
C PRO A 103 -3.77 6.96 6.16
N THR A 104 -2.64 7.62 6.01
CA THR A 104 -1.50 7.42 6.90
C THR A 104 -1.85 7.71 8.36
N GLU A 105 -2.69 8.70 8.60
CA GLU A 105 -3.12 9.07 9.95
C GLU A 105 -3.80 7.93 10.71
N GLU A 106 -4.48 7.02 10.02
CA GLU A 106 -5.11 5.86 10.65
C GLU A 106 -4.09 4.86 11.19
N LEU A 107 -2.87 4.90 10.69
CA LEU A 107 -1.82 3.97 11.11
C LEU A 107 -1.07 4.44 12.35
N GLY A 108 -1.07 5.74 12.60
CA GLY A 108 -0.37 6.31 13.74
C GLY A 108 1.11 5.94 13.76
N SER A 109 1.63 5.58 14.92
CA SER A 109 3.03 5.21 15.11
C SER A 109 3.28 3.70 15.07
N LYS A 110 2.32 2.91 14.57
CA LYS A 110 2.47 1.46 14.48
C LYS A 110 3.69 1.08 13.63
N GLY A 111 4.49 0.15 14.14
CA GLY A 111 5.65 -0.38 13.42
C GLY A 111 5.35 -1.64 12.63
N CYS A 112 4.16 -2.19 12.78
CA CYS A 112 3.73 -3.41 12.12
C CYS A 112 2.22 -3.38 11.96
N LEU A 113 1.73 -3.92 10.85
CA LEU A 113 0.29 -4.08 10.61
C LEU A 113 0.01 -5.49 10.13
N GLN A 114 -0.98 -6.13 10.74
CA GLN A 114 -1.47 -7.43 10.33
C GLN A 114 -2.86 -7.25 9.75
N ILE A 115 -3.05 -7.72 8.53
CA ILE A 115 -4.32 -7.59 7.82
C ILE A 115 -4.86 -8.97 7.48
N HIS A 116 -6.08 -9.26 7.93
CA HIS A 116 -6.75 -10.52 7.59
C HIS A 116 -7.08 -10.52 6.09
N PRO A 117 -6.90 -11.67 5.39
CA PRO A 117 -7.21 -11.74 3.95
C PRO A 117 -8.62 -11.28 3.57
N ASN A 118 -9.60 -11.43 4.46
CA ASN A 118 -10.98 -11.02 4.18
C ASN A 118 -11.15 -9.51 4.05
N LYS A 119 -10.13 -8.72 4.40
CA LYS A 119 -10.18 -7.25 4.22
C LYS A 119 -9.87 -6.85 2.78
N PHE A 120 -9.24 -7.73 2.01
CA PHE A 120 -8.90 -7.45 0.61
C PHE A 120 -10.07 -7.82 -0.29
N THR A 121 -11.11 -7.01 -0.24
CA THR A 121 -12.32 -7.20 -1.04
C THR A 121 -12.35 -6.24 -2.22
N GLU A 122 -13.16 -6.57 -3.22
CA GLU A 122 -13.35 -5.68 -4.36
C GLU A 122 -13.94 -4.33 -3.94
N GLU A 123 -14.88 -4.35 -2.99
CA GLU A 123 -15.51 -3.13 -2.47
C GLU A 123 -14.51 -2.25 -1.75
N ALA A 124 -13.67 -2.83 -0.88
CA ALA A 124 -12.67 -2.07 -0.15
C ALA A 124 -11.62 -1.47 -1.10
N GLU A 125 -11.23 -2.23 -2.12
CA GLU A 125 -10.32 -1.75 -3.15
C GLU A 125 -10.91 -0.57 -3.90
N LYS A 126 -12.16 -0.67 -4.32
CA LYS A 126 -12.87 0.40 -5.01
C LYS A 126 -12.98 1.65 -4.16
N GLU A 127 -13.36 1.50 -2.89
CA GLU A 127 -13.46 2.63 -1.96
C GLU A 127 -12.12 3.35 -1.81
N GLY A 128 -11.06 2.58 -1.66
CA GLY A 128 -9.71 3.16 -1.54
C GLY A 128 -9.28 3.90 -2.80
N LEU A 129 -9.53 3.33 -3.96
CA LEU A 129 -9.19 3.98 -5.22
C LEU A 129 -10.02 5.22 -5.47
N ASP A 130 -11.31 5.20 -5.09
CA ASP A 130 -12.16 6.38 -5.17
C ASP A 130 -11.66 7.50 -4.24
N LEU A 131 -11.19 7.13 -3.05
CA LEU A 131 -10.60 8.08 -2.12
C LEU A 131 -9.37 8.77 -2.75
N LEU A 132 -8.51 8.02 -3.42
CA LEU A 132 -7.33 8.57 -4.08
C LEU A 132 -7.72 9.44 -5.28
N ARG A 133 -8.64 8.98 -6.13
CA ARG A 133 -9.07 9.75 -7.31
C ARG A 133 -9.65 11.10 -6.92
N ASN A 134 -10.39 11.15 -5.82
CA ASN A 134 -11.09 12.35 -5.38
C ASN A 134 -10.33 13.11 -4.30
N PHE A 135 -9.06 12.78 -4.09
CA PHE A 135 -8.24 13.44 -3.09
C PHE A 135 -8.16 14.94 -3.36
N LYS A 136 -8.39 15.72 -2.32
CA LYS A 136 -8.27 17.16 -2.37
C LYS A 136 -7.73 17.64 -1.02
N ARG A 137 -6.68 18.48 -1.07
CA ARG A 137 -6.14 19.02 0.17
C ARG A 137 -7.09 20.08 0.71
N VAL A 138 -7.22 20.08 2.03
CA VAL A 138 -8.04 21.09 2.70
C VAL A 138 -7.26 22.40 2.72
N ASP A 139 -7.87 23.49 2.23
CA ASP A 139 -7.26 24.80 2.30
C ASP A 139 -7.28 25.29 3.75
N HIS A 140 -6.12 25.75 4.22
CA HIS A 140 -6.04 26.37 5.54
C HIS A 140 -6.47 27.83 5.42
N PRO A 141 -7.43 28.27 6.24
CA PRO A 141 -7.90 29.67 6.15
C PRO A 141 -6.80 30.71 6.31
N LEU A 142 -5.74 30.37 7.07
CA LEU A 142 -4.61 31.26 7.31
C LEU A 142 -3.43 31.00 6.38
N GLY A 143 -3.50 29.94 5.58
CA GLY A 143 -2.45 29.56 4.65
C GLY A 143 -2.64 30.18 3.27
N GLN A 144 -3.49 31.10 3.17
CA GLN A 144 -3.84 31.78 1.92
C GLN A 144 -2.79 32.76 1.49
#